data_ddfc7b7b5eea58764398bdf98c10bbee
#
_entry.id   ddfc7b7b5eea58764398bdf98c10bbee
#
_cell.length_a   1.000
_cell.length_b   1.000
_cell.length_c   1.000
_cell.angle_alpha   90.00
_cell.angle_beta   90.00
_cell.angle_gamma   90.00
#
_symmetry.space_group_name_H-M   'P 1'
#
loop_
_entity.id
_entity.type
_entity.pdbx_description
1 polymer ?
#
loop_
_entity_poly.entity_id
_entity_poly.type
_entity_poly.pdbx_seq_one_letter_code
_entity_poly.pdbx_strand_id
1 'polypeptide(L)'
;MKIKSSLFFFLIMLSYSVMPNEQNETLVNPNGTYKTVPLEKDFITLKVVQTGVKSLQDYESPKIGLERNLEHMVEMAELACANGSKPDILLYHEFPLTGYSSGSRAEKLNYTIQVPGPETEALGKVAKDCDSYLVFGSYATDPEWPEHILSLNTVIGRDGEIKKVFWKPRNIKRLDKNKEITTTTIEAVRDRYREKYGIDEEFPVLKTEFGNIAVSTVQGDPFIFAAYAMKGVEIMLRTATLFSESDVLAMAWINNFYSAMSNITIPLGTPYSDSGGRSLIASPQGKIIAQDPSTHEEGIVTAEIPIAQFRKNRTIPNYAFEMVQEIFDQYQQEIPINHLDIPTDDLPQTGEEMKDLFDQISRYLNQGSMSEPVTKD
;
A
#
# COMPACT_ATOMS: atom_id res chain seq x y z
N MET A 1 -23.76 45.78 64.47
CA MET A 1 -22.70 44.82 64.23
C MET A 1 -22.80 44.37 62.79
N LYS A 2 -22.07 44.95 61.88
CA LYS A 2 -22.14 44.69 60.43
C LYS A 2 -20.95 43.80 60.05
N ILE A 3 -21.31 42.59 59.61
CA ILE A 3 -20.33 41.62 59.10
C ILE A 3 -20.14 41.91 57.59
N LYS A 4 -18.91 42.35 57.22
CA LYS A 4 -18.52 42.45 55.81
C LYS A 4 -18.02 41.12 55.32
N SER A 5 -18.76 40.50 54.38
CA SER A 5 -18.31 39.35 53.65
C SER A 5 -17.43 39.80 52.48
N SER A 6 -16.16 39.38 52.50
CA SER A 6 -15.17 39.70 51.47
C SER A 6 -15.14 38.47 50.52
N LEU A 7 -15.65 38.65 49.32
CA LEU A 7 -15.62 37.62 48.25
C LEU A 7 -14.27 37.70 47.56
N PHE A 8 -13.43 36.71 47.76
CA PHE A 8 -12.14 36.56 47.03
C PHE A 8 -12.45 35.87 45.70
N PHE A 9 -12.37 36.61 44.61
CA PHE A 9 -12.38 36.05 43.26
C PHE A 9 -10.98 35.47 42.97
N PHE A 10 -10.87 34.15 42.92
CA PHE A 10 -9.68 33.46 42.41
C PHE A 10 -9.78 33.49 40.88
N LEU A 11 -8.98 34.34 40.25
CA LEU A 11 -8.76 34.36 38.81
C LEU A 11 -7.81 33.20 38.48
N ILE A 12 -8.37 32.05 37.99
CA ILE A 12 -7.57 31.00 37.43
C ILE A 12 -7.13 31.49 36.05
N MET A 13 -5.91 31.96 35.94
CA MET A 13 -5.23 32.12 34.65
C MET A 13 -4.90 30.75 34.12
N LEU A 14 -5.72 30.25 33.19
CA LEU A 14 -5.36 29.18 32.29
C LEU A 14 -4.24 29.69 31.40
N SER A 15 -3.00 29.39 31.77
CA SER A 15 -1.88 29.50 30.86
C SER A 15 -2.09 28.48 29.75
N TYR A 16 -2.59 28.93 28.62
CA TYR A 16 -2.43 28.20 27.37
C TYR A 16 -0.93 28.16 27.12
N SER A 17 -0.32 27.01 27.42
CA SER A 17 0.97 26.69 26.86
C SER A 17 0.71 26.49 25.36
N VAL A 18 1.08 27.52 24.59
CA VAL A 18 1.27 27.39 23.16
C VAL A 18 2.32 26.29 23.02
N MET A 19 1.88 25.08 22.61
CA MET A 19 2.81 24.05 22.17
C MET A 19 3.75 24.69 21.15
N PRO A 20 5.05 24.47 21.24
CA PRO A 20 5.94 24.97 20.20
C PRO A 20 5.40 24.42 18.88
N ASN A 21 5.18 25.32 17.95
CA ASN A 21 4.87 25.02 16.57
C ASN A 21 5.91 23.97 16.13
N GLU A 22 5.53 22.70 16.03
CA GLU A 22 6.37 21.70 15.38
C GLU A 22 6.62 22.29 14.00
N GLN A 23 7.83 22.79 13.81
CA GLN A 23 8.28 23.28 12.53
C GLN A 23 7.98 22.16 11.57
N ASN A 24 7.11 22.41 10.58
CA ASN A 24 6.80 21.47 9.51
C ASN A 24 8.12 20.86 9.05
N GLU A 25 8.40 19.62 9.50
CA GLU A 25 9.57 18.93 9.01
C GLU A 25 9.39 18.87 7.51
N THR A 26 10.33 19.41 6.77
CA THR A 26 10.29 19.38 5.31
C THR A 26 10.12 17.91 4.89
N LEU A 27 9.05 17.60 4.16
CA LEU A 27 8.73 16.25 3.71
C LEU A 27 9.88 15.61 2.94
N VAL A 28 10.69 16.44 2.29
CA VAL A 28 11.86 16.06 1.51
C VAL A 28 12.98 17.04 1.81
N ASN A 29 14.20 16.55 2.00
CA ASN A 29 15.37 17.41 2.17
C ASN A 29 15.76 18.05 0.84
N PRO A 30 15.86 19.40 0.75
CA PRO A 30 16.15 20.09 -0.51
C PRO A 30 17.50 19.71 -1.14
N ASN A 31 18.45 19.23 -0.34
CA ASN A 31 19.78 18.82 -0.78
C ASN A 31 19.85 17.35 -1.25
N GLY A 32 18.70 16.67 -1.38
CA GLY A 32 18.64 15.27 -1.79
C GLY A 32 19.06 14.25 -0.72
N THR A 33 19.31 14.67 0.52
CA THR A 33 19.55 13.76 1.64
C THR A 33 18.24 13.28 2.24
N TYR A 34 18.26 12.17 2.96
CA TYR A 34 17.11 11.61 3.65
C TYR A 34 17.50 10.99 4.98
N LYS A 35 16.54 10.87 5.88
CA LYS A 35 16.76 10.29 7.22
C LYS A 35 16.87 8.77 7.12
N THR A 36 17.81 8.18 7.86
CA THR A 36 18.00 6.73 7.98
C THR A 36 18.25 6.36 9.44
N VAL A 37 18.14 5.06 9.74
CA VAL A 37 18.70 4.47 10.95
C VAL A 37 19.95 3.65 10.59
N PRO A 38 20.87 3.38 11.53
CA PRO A 38 22.03 2.52 11.26
C PRO A 38 21.61 1.16 10.70
N LEU A 39 22.38 0.66 9.73
CA LEU A 39 22.18 -0.69 9.21
C LEU A 39 22.78 -1.71 10.16
N GLU A 40 22.11 -2.84 10.36
CA GLU A 40 22.63 -3.99 11.11
C GLU A 40 23.60 -4.84 10.26
N LYS A 41 23.40 -4.85 8.93
CA LYS A 41 24.12 -5.70 7.99
C LYS A 41 24.50 -4.94 6.72
N ASP A 42 25.56 -5.38 6.06
CA ASP A 42 25.94 -4.88 4.72
C ASP A 42 25.04 -5.43 3.62
N PHE A 43 24.59 -6.68 3.78
CA PHE A 43 23.70 -7.38 2.86
C PHE A 43 22.46 -7.84 3.60
N ILE A 44 21.31 -7.70 2.97
CA ILE A 44 20.05 -8.23 3.47
C ILE A 44 19.50 -9.29 2.55
N THR A 45 18.83 -10.29 3.12
CA THR A 45 18.10 -11.31 2.38
C THR A 45 16.64 -10.90 2.27
N LEU A 46 16.17 -10.63 1.05
CA LEU A 46 14.77 -10.37 0.75
C LEU A 46 14.16 -11.62 0.11
N LYS A 47 13.06 -12.09 0.69
CA LYS A 47 12.25 -13.17 0.13
C LYS A 47 10.86 -12.70 -0.22
N VAL A 48 10.43 -13.10 -1.40
CA VAL A 48 9.10 -12.81 -1.93
C VAL A 48 8.34 -14.12 -2.05
N VAL A 49 7.21 -14.22 -1.39
CA VAL A 49 6.35 -15.41 -1.38
C VAL A 49 5.24 -15.23 -2.39
N GLN A 50 5.25 -16.06 -3.41
CA GLN A 50 4.23 -16.14 -4.44
C GLN A 50 3.24 -17.22 -4.04
N THR A 51 2.00 -16.85 -3.70
CA THR A 51 0.97 -17.82 -3.31
C THR A 51 -0.30 -17.68 -4.14
N GLY A 52 -1.01 -18.79 -4.26
CA GLY A 52 -2.41 -18.81 -4.63
C GLY A 52 -3.28 -18.67 -3.39
N VAL A 53 -4.38 -17.99 -3.51
CA VAL A 53 -5.34 -17.83 -2.43
C VAL A 53 -6.75 -17.97 -2.97
N LYS A 54 -7.57 -18.71 -2.25
CA LYS A 54 -8.99 -18.80 -2.53
C LYS A 54 -9.72 -17.63 -1.87
N SER A 55 -10.60 -16.95 -2.60
CA SER A 55 -11.40 -15.88 -2.04
C SER A 55 -12.28 -16.35 -0.90
N LEU A 56 -12.46 -15.54 0.13
CA LEU A 56 -13.32 -15.86 1.27
C LEU A 56 -14.79 -16.10 0.86
N GLN A 57 -15.22 -15.48 -0.23
CA GLN A 57 -16.57 -15.72 -0.80
C GLN A 57 -16.77 -17.14 -1.34
N ASP A 58 -15.69 -17.87 -1.64
CA ASP A 58 -15.73 -19.21 -2.26
C ASP A 58 -15.61 -20.35 -1.25
N TYR A 59 -15.60 -20.02 0.05
CA TYR A 59 -15.64 -20.99 1.15
C TYR A 59 -17.06 -21.16 1.71
N GLU A 60 -17.27 -22.19 2.50
CA GLU A 60 -18.53 -22.42 3.21
C GLU A 60 -18.90 -21.26 4.15
N SER A 61 -17.92 -20.61 4.72
CA SER A 61 -18.06 -19.33 5.44
C SER A 61 -16.76 -18.52 5.36
N PRO A 62 -16.84 -17.17 5.45
CA PRO A 62 -15.65 -16.31 5.46
C PRO A 62 -14.65 -16.67 6.57
N LYS A 63 -15.16 -17.08 7.73
CA LYS A 63 -14.33 -17.50 8.88
C LYS A 63 -13.47 -18.72 8.54
N ILE A 64 -14.08 -19.78 8.00
CA ILE A 64 -13.35 -20.99 7.58
C ILE A 64 -12.32 -20.65 6.52
N GLY A 65 -12.68 -19.78 5.57
CA GLY A 65 -11.76 -19.33 4.53
C GLY A 65 -10.57 -18.58 5.10
N LEU A 66 -10.81 -17.68 6.04
CA LEU A 66 -9.76 -16.90 6.70
C LEU A 66 -8.79 -17.79 7.50
N GLU A 67 -9.32 -18.75 8.26
CA GLU A 67 -8.52 -19.73 9.00
C GLU A 67 -7.62 -20.54 8.04
N ARG A 68 -8.17 -21.02 6.91
CA ARG A 68 -7.42 -21.80 5.92
C ARG A 68 -6.34 -20.98 5.20
N ASN A 69 -6.68 -19.76 4.81
CA ASN A 69 -5.72 -18.89 4.15
C ASN A 69 -4.61 -18.47 5.11
N LEU A 70 -4.93 -18.25 6.39
CA LEU A 70 -3.93 -17.96 7.44
C LEU A 70 -3.00 -19.15 7.68
N GLU A 71 -3.54 -20.37 7.82
CA GLU A 71 -2.76 -21.59 7.94
C GLU A 71 -1.77 -21.72 6.78
N HIS A 72 -2.25 -21.56 5.55
CA HIS A 72 -1.40 -21.62 4.35
C HIS A 72 -0.33 -20.52 4.32
N MET A 73 -0.70 -19.29 4.69
CA MET A 73 0.26 -18.19 4.76
C MET A 73 1.37 -18.46 5.80
N VAL A 74 1.00 -19.03 6.95
CA VAL A 74 1.98 -19.43 8.00
C VAL A 74 2.91 -20.53 7.49
N GLU A 75 2.37 -21.59 6.87
CA GLU A 75 3.15 -22.69 6.30
C GLU A 75 4.18 -22.16 5.26
N MET A 76 3.76 -21.27 4.38
CA MET A 76 4.64 -20.69 3.38
C MET A 76 5.71 -19.77 3.98
N ALA A 77 5.39 -19.05 5.07
CA ALA A 77 6.36 -18.25 5.81
C ALA A 77 7.40 -19.14 6.50
N GLU A 78 6.97 -20.20 7.21
CA GLU A 78 7.87 -21.17 7.84
C GLU A 78 8.78 -21.84 6.81
N LEU A 79 8.24 -22.22 5.65
CA LEU A 79 9.02 -22.76 4.55
C LEU A 79 10.07 -21.76 4.06
N ALA A 80 9.70 -20.48 3.91
CA ALA A 80 10.62 -19.42 3.50
C ALA A 80 11.73 -19.20 4.55
N CYS A 81 11.42 -19.32 5.83
CA CYS A 81 12.39 -19.16 6.92
C CYS A 81 13.32 -20.35 7.04
N ALA A 82 12.86 -21.57 6.76
CA ALA A 82 13.65 -22.79 6.87
C ALA A 82 14.59 -23.04 5.69
N ASN A 83 14.25 -22.57 4.50
CA ASN A 83 14.98 -22.90 3.29
C ASN A 83 16.03 -21.84 2.91
N GLY A 84 17.29 -22.23 2.84
CA GLY A 84 18.41 -21.37 2.46
C GLY A 84 18.71 -20.27 3.48
N SER A 85 19.12 -19.10 3.01
CA SER A 85 19.37 -17.94 3.88
C SER A 85 18.08 -17.48 4.55
N LYS A 86 18.16 -17.21 5.84
CA LYS A 86 17.03 -16.65 6.62
C LYS A 86 16.65 -15.27 6.04
N PRO A 87 15.36 -14.97 5.80
CA PRO A 87 14.96 -13.66 5.32
C PRO A 87 15.13 -12.58 6.38
N ASP A 88 15.56 -11.39 5.99
CA ASP A 88 15.45 -10.17 6.78
C ASP A 88 14.09 -9.51 6.54
N ILE A 89 13.57 -9.64 5.32
CA ILE A 89 12.24 -9.17 4.92
C ILE A 89 11.54 -10.27 4.13
N LEU A 90 10.32 -10.58 4.52
CA LEU A 90 9.42 -11.52 3.87
C LEU A 90 8.20 -10.79 3.32
N LEU A 91 7.99 -10.84 2.01
CA LEU A 91 6.94 -10.11 1.31
C LEU A 91 5.90 -11.06 0.73
N TYR A 92 4.63 -10.82 1.06
CA TYR A 92 3.45 -11.42 0.45
C TYR A 92 2.73 -10.45 -0.50
N HIS A 93 1.76 -10.98 -1.26
CA HIS A 93 0.95 -10.20 -2.20
C HIS A 93 -0.18 -9.41 -1.50
N GLU A 94 -1.07 -8.80 -2.29
CA GLU A 94 -2.10 -7.86 -1.83
C GLU A 94 -3.18 -8.52 -0.95
N PHE A 95 -3.52 -9.80 -1.17
CA PHE A 95 -4.65 -10.46 -0.50
C PHE A 95 -4.37 -11.89 -0.04
N PRO A 96 -3.28 -12.20 0.66
CA PRO A 96 -2.96 -13.59 1.04
C PRO A 96 -3.93 -14.18 2.07
N LEU A 97 -4.63 -13.35 2.83
CA LEU A 97 -5.62 -13.77 3.83
C LEU A 97 -7.04 -13.77 3.27
N THR A 98 -7.44 -12.68 2.62
CA THR A 98 -8.84 -12.46 2.23
C THR A 98 -9.17 -12.98 0.85
N GLY A 99 -8.16 -13.19 0.02
CA GLY A 99 -8.36 -13.37 -1.41
C GLY A 99 -8.91 -12.12 -2.07
N TYR A 100 -8.92 -12.12 -3.39
CA TYR A 100 -9.59 -11.09 -4.17
C TYR A 100 -11.09 -11.37 -4.23
N SER A 101 -11.92 -10.39 -3.92
CA SER A 101 -13.37 -10.49 -3.98
C SER A 101 -13.93 -9.46 -4.97
N SER A 102 -14.88 -9.89 -5.81
CA SER A 102 -15.59 -9.05 -6.78
C SER A 102 -17.00 -8.68 -6.36
N GLY A 103 -17.38 -8.99 -5.12
CA GLY A 103 -18.73 -8.75 -4.60
C GLY A 103 -19.04 -7.27 -4.39
N SER A 104 -20.31 -6.99 -4.07
CA SER A 104 -20.76 -5.68 -3.63
C SER A 104 -20.04 -5.24 -2.36
N ARG A 105 -20.08 -3.96 -2.05
CA ARG A 105 -19.49 -3.41 -0.82
C ARG A 105 -20.05 -4.09 0.43
N ALA A 106 -21.35 -4.30 0.52
CA ALA A 106 -22.00 -4.95 1.66
C ALA A 106 -21.52 -6.40 1.85
N GLU A 107 -21.33 -7.14 0.77
CA GLU A 107 -20.75 -8.50 0.83
C GLU A 107 -19.30 -8.46 1.25
N LYS A 108 -18.50 -7.55 0.69
CA LYS A 108 -17.08 -7.44 0.96
C LYS A 108 -16.75 -7.05 2.40
N LEU A 109 -17.60 -6.30 3.09
CA LEU A 109 -17.44 -6.04 4.52
C LEU A 109 -17.35 -7.35 5.35
N ASN A 110 -17.92 -8.45 4.87
CA ASN A 110 -17.79 -9.77 5.49
C ASN A 110 -16.44 -10.47 5.19
N TYR A 111 -15.63 -9.90 4.31
CA TYR A 111 -14.35 -10.48 3.86
C TYR A 111 -13.17 -9.63 4.28
N THR A 112 -13.30 -8.87 5.34
CA THR A 112 -12.25 -8.01 5.90
C THR A 112 -11.67 -8.60 7.17
N ILE A 113 -10.45 -8.19 7.51
CA ILE A 113 -9.85 -8.43 8.83
C ILE A 113 -9.80 -7.11 9.61
N GLN A 114 -9.52 -7.20 10.90
CA GLN A 114 -9.11 -6.04 11.72
C GLN A 114 -7.60 -5.99 11.84
N VAL A 115 -7.03 -4.79 11.82
CA VAL A 115 -5.59 -4.56 12.04
C VAL A 115 -5.41 -3.50 13.13
N PRO A 116 -4.89 -3.87 14.33
CA PRO A 116 -4.48 -5.22 14.76
C PRO A 116 -5.66 -6.18 14.99
N GLY A 117 -5.39 -7.49 14.89
CA GLY A 117 -6.38 -8.54 15.10
C GLY A 117 -5.73 -9.93 15.19
N PRO A 118 -6.53 -11.01 15.33
CA PRO A 118 -6.03 -12.37 15.53
C PRO A 118 -5.06 -12.83 14.43
N GLU A 119 -5.30 -12.43 13.19
CA GLU A 119 -4.47 -12.78 12.04
C GLU A 119 -3.09 -12.13 12.16
N THR A 120 -3.05 -10.84 12.53
CA THR A 120 -1.78 -10.13 12.74
C THR A 120 -1.02 -10.64 13.95
N GLU A 121 -1.71 -11.11 15.00
CA GLU A 121 -1.08 -11.74 16.16
C GLU A 121 -0.45 -13.09 15.80
N ALA A 122 -1.14 -13.92 15.00
CA ALA A 122 -0.59 -15.20 14.52
C ALA A 122 0.64 -14.97 13.63
N LEU A 123 0.57 -14.05 12.68
CA LEU A 123 1.69 -13.69 11.81
C LEU A 123 2.84 -13.02 12.59
N GLY A 124 2.53 -12.31 13.67
CA GLY A 124 3.51 -11.74 14.58
C GLY A 124 4.38 -12.80 15.24
N LYS A 125 3.81 -13.94 15.61
CA LYS A 125 4.59 -15.08 16.13
C LYS A 125 5.56 -15.61 15.09
N VAL A 126 5.09 -15.77 13.84
CA VAL A 126 5.93 -16.22 12.73
C VAL A 126 7.07 -15.23 12.45
N ALA A 127 6.76 -13.94 12.39
CA ALA A 127 7.76 -12.88 12.18
C ALA A 127 8.85 -12.92 13.27
N LYS A 128 8.45 -13.11 14.52
CA LYS A 128 9.36 -13.22 15.67
C LYS A 128 10.20 -14.49 15.62
N ASP A 129 9.61 -15.64 15.35
CA ASP A 129 10.32 -16.93 15.30
C ASP A 129 11.30 -16.96 14.11
N CYS A 130 10.90 -16.34 13.00
CA CYS A 130 11.72 -16.13 11.82
C CYS A 130 12.76 -15.00 12.01
N ASP A 131 12.62 -14.15 13.01
CA ASP A 131 13.45 -12.93 13.20
C ASP A 131 13.51 -12.08 11.93
N SER A 132 12.34 -11.83 11.32
CA SER A 132 12.19 -11.21 10.01
C SER A 132 11.04 -10.19 10.03
N TYR A 133 11.14 -9.14 9.23
CA TYR A 133 9.97 -8.34 8.90
C TYR A 133 9.05 -9.14 7.99
N LEU A 134 7.76 -9.16 8.31
CA LEU A 134 6.72 -9.82 7.50
C LEU A 134 5.77 -8.75 6.95
N VAL A 135 5.58 -8.74 5.63
CA VAL A 135 4.80 -7.73 4.91
C VAL A 135 3.73 -8.38 4.06
N PHE A 136 2.50 -7.92 4.20
CA PHE A 136 1.37 -8.44 3.44
C PHE A 136 0.26 -7.41 3.26
N GLY A 137 -0.58 -7.59 2.23
CA GLY A 137 -1.78 -6.80 2.00
C GLY A 137 -3.05 -7.50 2.46
N SER A 138 -4.12 -6.73 2.68
CA SER A 138 -5.44 -7.27 3.05
C SER A 138 -6.55 -6.26 2.82
N TYR A 139 -7.78 -6.74 2.66
CA TYR A 139 -8.95 -5.93 2.97
C TYR A 139 -9.10 -5.85 4.48
N ALA A 140 -9.36 -4.64 4.98
CA ALA A 140 -9.51 -4.41 6.41
C ALA A 140 -10.66 -3.44 6.71
N THR A 141 -11.17 -3.54 7.93
CA THR A 141 -12.03 -2.53 8.56
C THR A 141 -11.31 -1.89 9.73
N ASP A 142 -11.65 -0.64 9.99
CA ASP A 142 -11.10 0.14 11.10
C ASP A 142 -12.27 0.85 11.83
N PRO A 143 -12.41 0.74 13.16
CA PRO A 143 -13.45 1.44 13.91
C PRO A 143 -13.47 2.96 13.75
N GLU A 144 -12.34 3.57 13.42
CA GLU A 144 -12.24 5.00 13.15
C GLU A 144 -12.69 5.39 11.73
N TRP A 145 -12.87 4.38 10.88
CA TRP A 145 -13.39 4.49 9.52
C TRP A 145 -14.56 3.53 9.32
N PRO A 146 -15.68 3.76 10.07
CA PRO A 146 -16.82 2.87 10.02
C PRO A 146 -17.35 2.77 8.59
N GLU A 147 -17.76 1.58 8.20
CA GLU A 147 -18.30 1.24 6.88
C GLU A 147 -17.37 1.44 5.68
N HIS A 148 -16.11 1.85 5.89
CA HIS A 148 -15.09 1.84 4.85
C HIS A 148 -14.41 0.47 4.76
N ILE A 149 -14.13 0.04 3.53
CA ILE A 149 -13.28 -1.11 3.25
C ILE A 149 -11.92 -0.56 2.86
N LEU A 150 -10.93 -0.84 3.66
CA LEU A 150 -9.57 -0.35 3.46
C LEU A 150 -8.75 -1.40 2.73
N SER A 151 -7.91 -0.99 1.78
CA SER A 151 -6.83 -1.82 1.24
C SER A 151 -5.56 -1.42 1.98
N LEU A 152 -5.14 -2.27 2.91
CA LEU A 152 -4.02 -2.02 3.79
C LEU A 152 -2.84 -2.93 3.46
N ASN A 153 -1.64 -2.43 3.72
CA ASN A 153 -0.43 -3.23 3.77
C ASN A 153 0.17 -3.14 5.17
N THR A 154 0.28 -4.27 5.83
CA THR A 154 0.77 -4.37 7.19
C THR A 154 2.22 -4.82 7.20
N VAL A 155 3.05 -4.13 7.96
CA VAL A 155 4.45 -4.51 8.24
C VAL A 155 4.56 -4.91 9.70
N ILE A 156 4.84 -6.18 9.93
CA ILE A 156 5.12 -6.75 11.25
C ILE A 156 6.64 -6.84 11.40
N GLY A 157 7.16 -6.41 12.54
CA GLY A 157 8.60 -6.44 12.85
C GLY A 157 9.07 -7.76 13.43
N ARG A 158 10.38 -7.88 13.60
CA ARG A 158 11.10 -9.04 14.18
C ARG A 158 10.68 -9.34 15.63
N ASP A 159 10.11 -8.40 16.33
CA ASP A 159 9.55 -8.58 17.69
C ASP A 159 8.11 -9.10 17.69
N GLY A 160 7.51 -9.24 16.49
CA GLY A 160 6.13 -9.68 16.31
C GLY A 160 5.09 -8.55 16.35
N GLU A 161 5.53 -7.30 16.55
CA GLU A 161 4.66 -6.15 16.64
C GLU A 161 4.47 -5.47 15.30
N ILE A 162 3.28 -4.88 15.07
CA ILE A 162 3.03 -4.06 13.88
C ILE A 162 3.90 -2.80 13.95
N LYS A 163 4.76 -2.62 12.95
CA LYS A 163 5.63 -1.44 12.83
C LYS A 163 5.01 -0.33 12.03
N LYS A 164 4.24 -0.69 11.01
CA LYS A 164 3.58 0.29 10.15
C LYS A 164 2.42 -0.35 9.40
N VAL A 165 1.39 0.44 9.18
CA VAL A 165 0.31 0.14 8.25
C VAL A 165 0.34 1.19 7.14
N PHE A 166 0.40 0.73 5.89
CA PHE A 166 0.35 1.56 4.70
C PHE A 166 -1.02 1.44 4.07
N TRP A 167 -1.69 2.55 3.88
CA TRP A 167 -2.91 2.57 3.10
C TRP A 167 -2.60 2.60 1.61
N LYS A 168 -3.48 2.00 0.82
CA LYS A 168 -3.42 2.15 -0.63
C LYS A 168 -3.62 3.62 -0.99
N PRO A 169 -2.66 4.28 -1.65
CA PRO A 169 -2.77 5.71 -1.96
C PRO A 169 -3.93 6.01 -2.89
N ARG A 170 -4.10 5.21 -3.94
CA ARG A 170 -5.18 5.34 -4.93
C ARG A 170 -5.44 4.02 -5.65
N ASN A 171 -6.59 3.89 -6.27
CA ASN A 171 -6.86 2.75 -7.15
C ASN A 171 -6.31 2.99 -8.57
N ILE A 172 -6.26 1.94 -9.38
CA ILE A 172 -5.82 2.05 -10.78
C ILE A 172 -6.79 2.92 -11.57
N LYS A 173 -6.25 3.75 -12.47
CA LYS A 173 -7.04 4.67 -13.32
C LYS A 173 -7.90 3.96 -14.37
N ARG A 174 -7.64 2.70 -14.67
CA ARG A 174 -8.47 1.94 -15.62
C ARG A 174 -9.74 1.49 -14.90
N LEU A 175 -10.84 2.09 -15.30
CA LEU A 175 -12.15 1.59 -14.98
C LEU A 175 -12.43 0.40 -15.91
N ASP A 176 -12.28 -0.80 -15.38
CA ASP A 176 -12.78 -2.00 -16.00
C ASP A 176 -14.17 -2.25 -15.42
N LYS A 177 -15.16 -2.53 -16.28
CA LYS A 177 -16.57 -2.76 -15.88
C LYS A 177 -16.74 -3.85 -14.81
N ASN A 178 -15.73 -4.69 -14.62
CA ASN A 178 -15.72 -5.78 -13.65
C ASN A 178 -14.85 -5.48 -12.41
N LYS A 179 -14.23 -4.31 -12.33
CA LYS A 179 -13.34 -3.97 -11.21
C LYS A 179 -14.01 -3.07 -10.21
N GLU A 180 -13.71 -3.37 -9.04
CA GLU A 180 -14.24 -2.93 -7.83
C GLU A 180 -13.76 -1.53 -7.42
N ILE A 181 -14.72 -0.62 -7.21
CA ILE A 181 -14.49 0.70 -6.64
C ILE A 181 -14.85 0.71 -5.14
N THR A 182 -14.93 -0.43 -4.50
CA THR A 182 -15.46 -0.52 -3.12
C THR A 182 -14.43 -0.23 -2.04
N THR A 183 -13.13 -0.25 -2.37
CA THR A 183 -12.09 0.05 -1.40
C THR A 183 -11.83 1.54 -1.28
N THR A 184 -11.82 2.03 -0.06
CA THR A 184 -11.43 3.40 0.26
C THR A 184 -9.90 3.52 0.20
N THR A 185 -9.44 4.55 -0.51
CA THR A 185 -8.01 4.90 -0.63
C THR A 185 -7.73 6.26 0.00
N ILE A 186 -6.46 6.60 0.21
CA ILE A 186 -6.09 7.93 0.72
C ILE A 186 -6.68 9.03 -0.17
N GLU A 187 -6.58 8.87 -1.50
CA GLU A 187 -7.10 9.86 -2.46
C GLU A 187 -8.59 10.13 -2.26
N ALA A 188 -9.37 9.09 -1.94
CA ALA A 188 -10.83 9.20 -1.74
C ALA A 188 -11.23 9.98 -0.48
N VAL A 189 -10.36 10.03 0.52
CA VAL A 189 -10.65 10.65 1.83
C VAL A 189 -9.51 11.56 2.28
N ARG A 190 -8.82 12.17 1.33
CA ARG A 190 -7.51 12.80 1.53
C ARG A 190 -7.50 13.86 2.63
N ASP A 191 -8.48 14.76 2.65
CA ASP A 191 -8.51 15.85 3.62
C ASP A 191 -8.69 15.32 5.04
N ARG A 192 -9.65 14.40 5.24
CA ARG A 192 -9.87 13.72 6.53
C ARG A 192 -8.66 12.89 6.94
N TYR A 193 -8.00 12.22 5.97
CA TYR A 193 -6.79 11.45 6.23
C TYR A 193 -5.66 12.34 6.72
N ARG A 194 -5.43 13.48 6.05
CA ARG A 194 -4.40 14.48 6.44
C ARG A 194 -4.67 15.12 7.79
N GLU A 195 -5.94 15.47 8.06
CA GLU A 195 -6.33 16.02 9.35
C GLU A 195 -6.00 15.05 10.49
N LYS A 196 -6.24 13.74 10.26
CA LYS A 196 -6.06 12.71 11.28
C LYS A 196 -4.60 12.27 11.45
N TYR A 197 -3.91 12.03 10.34
CA TYR A 197 -2.60 11.38 10.35
C TYR A 197 -1.43 12.30 9.93
N GLY A 198 -1.73 13.44 9.34
CA GLY A 198 -0.74 14.35 8.80
C GLY A 198 -0.35 14.03 7.35
N ILE A 199 0.18 15.04 6.67
CA ILE A 199 0.58 14.94 5.23
C ILE A 199 1.71 13.91 5.01
N ASP A 200 2.58 13.70 5.99
CA ASP A 200 3.68 12.74 5.89
C ASP A 200 3.20 11.29 5.77
N GLU A 201 2.02 11.00 6.29
CA GLU A 201 1.42 9.67 6.28
C GLU A 201 0.75 9.30 4.94
N GLU A 202 0.63 10.23 3.98
CA GLU A 202 0.18 9.88 2.63
C GLU A 202 1.17 8.96 1.90
N PHE A 203 2.47 9.20 2.12
CA PHE A 203 3.55 8.41 1.55
C PHE A 203 4.59 8.10 2.63
N PRO A 204 4.24 7.27 3.63
CA PRO A 204 5.10 7.00 4.76
C PRO A 204 6.31 6.17 4.37
N VAL A 205 7.41 6.36 5.10
CA VAL A 205 8.63 5.57 4.96
C VAL A 205 8.99 4.97 6.30
N LEU A 206 9.03 3.65 6.37
CA LEU A 206 9.49 2.93 7.55
C LEU A 206 11.02 2.77 7.49
N LYS A 207 11.69 3.37 8.46
CA LYS A 207 13.15 3.29 8.59
C LYS A 207 13.48 2.09 9.45
N THR A 208 14.15 1.11 8.85
CA THR A 208 14.56 -0.13 9.53
C THR A 208 16.06 -0.29 9.47
N GLU A 209 16.59 -1.15 10.35
CA GLU A 209 17.98 -1.57 10.33
C GLU A 209 18.37 -2.37 9.07
N PHE A 210 17.40 -2.68 8.21
CA PHE A 210 17.59 -3.36 6.93
C PHE A 210 17.38 -2.45 5.72
N GLY A 211 17.15 -1.17 5.96
CA GLY A 211 16.93 -0.16 4.94
C GLY A 211 15.63 0.62 5.16
N ASN A 212 15.49 1.71 4.45
CA ASN A 212 14.25 2.48 4.40
C ASN A 212 13.28 1.78 3.44
N ILE A 213 12.16 1.29 3.96
CA ILE A 213 11.17 0.56 3.18
C ILE A 213 9.86 1.34 3.05
N ALA A 214 9.17 1.15 1.95
CA ALA A 214 7.77 1.50 1.79
C ALA A 214 7.03 0.35 1.10
N VAL A 215 5.72 0.30 1.29
CA VAL A 215 4.85 -0.72 0.70
C VAL A 215 3.76 -0.04 -0.10
N SER A 216 3.49 -0.53 -1.31
CA SER A 216 2.43 0.01 -2.15
C SER A 216 1.82 -1.04 -3.07
N THR A 217 0.49 -1.00 -3.19
CA THR A 217 -0.32 -1.80 -4.13
C THR A 217 -0.68 -1.03 -5.40
N VAL A 218 -0.10 0.14 -5.63
CA VAL A 218 -0.37 0.96 -6.84
C VAL A 218 0.51 0.52 -7.99
N GLN A 219 -0.02 0.52 -9.21
CA GLN A 219 0.75 0.37 -10.44
C GLN A 219 0.42 1.48 -11.44
N GLY A 220 1.33 1.75 -12.36
CA GLY A 220 1.13 2.73 -13.43
C GLY A 220 1.05 4.18 -12.95
N ASP A 221 1.65 4.51 -11.80
CA ASP A 221 1.60 5.85 -11.23
C ASP A 221 2.99 6.38 -10.83
N PRO A 222 3.75 6.93 -11.79
CA PRO A 222 5.14 7.32 -11.57
C PRO A 222 5.31 8.40 -10.51
N PHE A 223 4.32 9.27 -10.30
CA PHE A 223 4.44 10.38 -9.34
C PHE A 223 4.36 9.91 -7.89
N ILE A 224 3.56 8.88 -7.59
CA ILE A 224 3.52 8.25 -6.28
C ILE A 224 4.88 7.65 -5.93
N PHE A 225 5.50 6.94 -6.88
CA PHE A 225 6.83 6.34 -6.66
C PHE A 225 7.93 7.39 -6.57
N ALA A 226 7.82 8.49 -7.32
CA ALA A 226 8.72 9.63 -7.17
C ALA A 226 8.62 10.25 -5.77
N ALA A 227 7.42 10.39 -5.21
CA ALA A 227 7.23 10.89 -3.85
C ALA A 227 7.92 9.98 -2.81
N TYR A 228 7.76 8.66 -2.91
CA TYR A 228 8.48 7.71 -2.06
C TYR A 228 10.00 7.80 -2.21
N ALA A 229 10.50 7.93 -3.44
CA ALA A 229 11.93 8.05 -3.70
C ALA A 229 12.52 9.32 -3.08
N MET A 230 11.84 10.46 -3.19
CA MET A 230 12.24 11.72 -2.58
C MET A 230 12.25 11.66 -1.05
N LYS A 231 11.33 10.89 -0.45
CA LYS A 231 11.31 10.64 1.01
C LYS A 231 12.34 9.60 1.46
N GLY A 232 13.17 9.09 0.55
CA GLY A 232 14.32 8.27 0.87
C GLY A 232 14.05 6.77 0.96
N VAL A 233 13.03 6.27 0.28
CA VAL A 233 12.80 4.82 0.16
C VAL A 233 13.96 4.16 -0.57
N GLU A 234 14.52 3.12 0.02
CA GLU A 234 15.62 2.32 -0.53
C GLU A 234 15.11 1.03 -1.14
N ILE A 235 14.05 0.46 -0.54
CA ILE A 235 13.42 -0.77 -0.99
C ILE A 235 11.90 -0.54 -1.06
N MET A 236 11.36 -0.60 -2.28
CA MET A 236 9.92 -0.50 -2.53
C MET A 236 9.33 -1.91 -2.61
N LEU A 237 8.47 -2.23 -1.66
CA LEU A 237 7.76 -3.50 -1.59
C LEU A 237 6.40 -3.37 -2.28
N ARG A 238 6.14 -4.24 -3.25
CA ARG A 238 4.94 -4.22 -4.08
C ARG A 238 4.09 -5.45 -3.75
N THR A 239 3.03 -5.24 -2.98
CA THR A 239 2.00 -6.25 -2.78
C THR A 239 1.06 -6.18 -3.99
N ALA A 240 1.05 -7.23 -4.80
CA ALA A 240 0.48 -7.15 -6.13
C ALA A 240 -0.69 -8.11 -6.36
N THR A 241 -1.62 -7.66 -7.18
CA THR A 241 -2.66 -8.47 -7.80
C THR A 241 -2.68 -8.13 -9.28
N LEU A 242 -2.20 -9.04 -10.13
CA LEU A 242 -2.12 -8.91 -11.58
C LEU A 242 -1.24 -7.72 -12.05
N PHE A 243 -0.12 -7.49 -11.39
CA PHE A 243 0.80 -6.42 -11.77
C PHE A 243 1.66 -6.79 -12.98
N SER A 244 2.02 -5.77 -13.74
CA SER A 244 2.99 -5.89 -14.84
C SER A 244 4.42 -5.80 -14.32
N GLU A 245 5.29 -6.72 -14.76
CA GLU A 245 6.73 -6.66 -14.53
C GLU A 245 7.33 -5.34 -15.01
N SER A 246 6.87 -4.87 -16.18
CA SER A 246 7.36 -3.63 -16.79
C SER A 246 7.17 -2.41 -15.89
N ASP A 247 6.06 -2.34 -15.14
CA ASP A 247 5.83 -1.27 -14.16
C ASP A 247 6.86 -1.32 -13.04
N VAL A 248 7.08 -2.51 -12.46
CA VAL A 248 8.03 -2.70 -11.36
C VAL A 248 9.45 -2.32 -11.76
N LEU A 249 9.89 -2.77 -12.94
CA LEU A 249 11.22 -2.50 -13.47
C LEU A 249 11.43 -1.02 -13.80
N ALA A 250 10.44 -0.40 -14.47
CA ALA A 250 10.48 1.02 -14.81
C ALA A 250 10.53 1.89 -13.54
N MET A 251 9.68 1.61 -12.54
CA MET A 251 9.67 2.38 -11.30
C MET A 251 10.96 2.21 -10.51
N ALA A 252 11.54 1.02 -10.46
CA ALA A 252 12.83 0.79 -9.83
C ALA A 252 13.94 1.62 -10.47
N TRP A 253 14.00 1.66 -11.80
CA TRP A 253 15.00 2.40 -12.56
C TRP A 253 14.84 3.91 -12.44
N ILE A 254 13.63 4.42 -12.70
CA ILE A 254 13.36 5.87 -12.67
C ILE A 254 13.61 6.46 -11.29
N ASN A 255 13.30 5.71 -10.24
CA ASN A 255 13.33 6.20 -8.86
C ASN A 255 14.57 5.77 -8.07
N ASN A 256 15.50 5.05 -8.70
CA ASN A 256 16.75 4.60 -8.09
C ASN A 256 16.55 3.94 -6.73
N PHE A 257 15.72 2.88 -6.69
CA PHE A 257 15.49 2.03 -5.52
C PHE A 257 15.42 0.55 -5.92
N TYR A 258 15.66 -0.36 -4.98
CA TYR A 258 15.29 -1.77 -5.16
C TYR A 258 13.77 -1.90 -5.13
N SER A 259 13.21 -2.77 -5.97
CA SER A 259 11.78 -3.06 -5.93
C SER A 259 11.54 -4.56 -5.89
N ALA A 260 10.65 -5.00 -5.00
CA ALA A 260 10.24 -6.39 -4.92
C ALA A 260 8.74 -6.50 -5.08
N MET A 261 8.28 -7.41 -5.90
CA MET A 261 6.87 -7.65 -6.17
C MET A 261 6.50 -9.09 -5.79
N SER A 262 5.57 -9.23 -4.88
CA SER A 262 4.83 -10.47 -4.69
C SER A 262 3.49 -10.35 -5.42
N ASN A 263 3.25 -11.23 -6.38
CA ASN A 263 2.03 -11.26 -7.19
C ASN A 263 1.26 -12.56 -6.92
N ILE A 264 -0.06 -12.48 -6.87
CA ILE A 264 -0.92 -13.64 -6.67
C ILE A 264 -0.80 -14.60 -7.85
N THR A 265 -0.79 -15.91 -7.60
CA THR A 265 -0.91 -16.90 -8.69
C THR A 265 -2.36 -17.00 -9.17
N ILE A 266 -2.51 -17.26 -10.45
CA ILE A 266 -3.84 -17.44 -11.08
C ILE A 266 -3.87 -18.81 -11.73
N PRO A 267 -4.88 -19.66 -11.41
CA PRO A 267 -5.00 -20.98 -11.98
C PRO A 267 -5.06 -20.96 -13.51
N LEU A 268 -4.38 -21.92 -14.14
CA LEU A 268 -4.41 -22.07 -15.61
C LEU A 268 -5.82 -22.25 -16.14
N GLY A 269 -6.07 -21.67 -17.31
CA GLY A 269 -7.37 -21.79 -18.00
C GLY A 269 -8.46 -20.88 -17.43
N THR A 270 -8.15 -20.04 -16.44
CA THR A 270 -9.04 -18.99 -15.95
C THR A 270 -8.75 -17.67 -16.64
N PRO A 271 -9.67 -16.69 -16.66
CA PRO A 271 -9.39 -15.34 -17.09
C PRO A 271 -8.20 -14.76 -16.30
N TYR A 272 -7.31 -14.05 -16.99
CA TYR A 272 -6.10 -13.43 -16.41
C TYR A 272 -5.00 -14.40 -15.96
N SER A 273 -5.06 -15.71 -16.30
CA SER A 273 -4.02 -16.69 -15.95
C SER A 273 -2.59 -16.26 -16.37
N ASP A 274 -2.47 -15.47 -17.45
CA ASP A 274 -1.19 -14.95 -17.92
C ASP A 274 -0.70 -13.70 -17.16
N SER A 275 -1.53 -13.12 -16.31
CA SER A 275 -1.24 -11.90 -15.56
C SER A 275 -0.87 -12.15 -14.09
N GLY A 276 -1.05 -13.37 -13.59
CA GLY A 276 -0.66 -13.77 -12.24
C GLY A 276 0.81 -14.13 -12.12
N GLY A 277 1.25 -14.40 -10.90
CA GLY A 277 2.59 -14.90 -10.59
C GLY A 277 3.73 -14.00 -11.07
N ARG A 278 4.85 -14.61 -11.47
CA ARG A 278 6.06 -13.94 -11.90
C ARG A 278 6.59 -12.93 -10.87
N SER A 279 6.43 -13.27 -9.60
CA SER A 279 6.97 -12.48 -8.50
C SER A 279 8.46 -12.28 -8.69
N LEU A 280 8.97 -11.07 -8.41
CA LEU A 280 10.33 -10.71 -8.75
C LEU A 280 10.97 -9.73 -7.76
N ILE A 281 12.28 -9.67 -7.81
CA ILE A 281 13.09 -8.65 -7.16
C ILE A 281 13.92 -7.94 -8.25
N ALA A 282 13.83 -6.61 -8.28
CA ALA A 282 14.47 -5.74 -9.26
C ALA A 282 15.54 -4.85 -8.63
N SER A 283 16.63 -4.63 -9.37
CA SER A 283 17.67 -3.67 -9.00
C SER A 283 17.29 -2.23 -9.34
N PRO A 284 18.00 -1.23 -8.77
CA PRO A 284 17.84 0.18 -9.13
C PRO A 284 18.16 0.50 -10.60
N GLN A 285 18.72 -0.44 -11.35
CA GLN A 285 18.95 -0.32 -12.80
C GLN A 285 17.78 -0.87 -13.64
N GLY A 286 16.64 -1.22 -12.99
CA GLY A 286 15.50 -1.80 -13.66
C GLY A 286 15.75 -3.22 -14.22
N LYS A 287 16.66 -3.97 -13.59
CA LYS A 287 16.97 -5.34 -14.00
C LYS A 287 16.44 -6.33 -12.98
N ILE A 288 15.90 -7.44 -13.45
CA ILE A 288 15.50 -8.56 -12.62
C ILE A 288 16.75 -9.17 -11.97
N ILE A 289 16.75 -9.27 -10.64
CA ILE A 289 17.79 -9.96 -9.86
C ILE A 289 17.38 -11.41 -9.65
N ALA A 290 16.12 -11.62 -9.29
CA ALA A 290 15.53 -12.94 -9.10
C ALA A 290 14.05 -12.88 -9.48
N GLN A 291 13.51 -13.98 -10.00
CA GLN A 291 12.13 -14.09 -10.44
C GLN A 291 11.63 -15.53 -10.37
N ASP A 292 10.39 -15.73 -10.02
CA ASP A 292 9.64 -16.95 -10.29
C ASP A 292 9.06 -16.86 -11.72
N PRO A 293 9.34 -17.82 -12.61
CA PRO A 293 8.84 -17.77 -13.99
C PRO A 293 7.36 -18.16 -14.11
N SER A 294 6.79 -18.79 -13.09
CA SER A 294 5.43 -19.32 -13.14
C SER A 294 4.37 -18.24 -12.91
N THR A 295 3.26 -18.33 -13.63
CA THR A 295 2.06 -17.52 -13.43
C THR A 295 1.06 -18.16 -12.47
N HIS A 296 1.17 -19.46 -12.23
CA HIS A 296 0.14 -20.30 -11.58
C HIS A 296 0.68 -21.21 -10.48
N GLU A 297 2.00 -21.40 -10.37
CA GLU A 297 2.60 -22.20 -9.31
C GLU A 297 3.04 -21.30 -8.15
N GLU A 298 2.98 -21.84 -6.95
CA GLU A 298 3.50 -21.17 -5.77
C GLU A 298 5.02 -21.29 -5.69
N GLY A 299 5.66 -20.26 -5.13
CA GLY A 299 7.12 -20.24 -5.05
C GLY A 299 7.66 -19.19 -4.10
N ILE A 300 8.97 -19.25 -3.88
CA ILE A 300 9.71 -18.31 -3.05
C ILE A 300 10.90 -17.77 -3.83
N VAL A 301 10.84 -16.50 -4.15
CA VAL A 301 11.93 -15.77 -4.82
C VAL A 301 12.86 -15.22 -3.76
N THR A 302 14.17 -15.43 -3.90
CA THR A 302 15.17 -15.00 -2.93
C THR A 302 16.28 -14.19 -3.61
N ALA A 303 16.64 -13.05 -3.02
CA ALA A 303 17.82 -12.29 -3.42
C ALA A 303 18.53 -11.68 -2.20
N GLU A 304 19.86 -11.54 -2.32
CA GLU A 304 20.65 -10.70 -1.43
C GLU A 304 20.79 -9.30 -2.02
N ILE A 305 20.54 -8.28 -1.19
CA ILE A 305 20.62 -6.87 -1.55
C ILE A 305 21.80 -6.25 -0.81
N PRO A 306 22.81 -5.68 -1.50
CA PRO A 306 23.96 -5.01 -0.87
C PRO A 306 23.54 -3.62 -0.37
N ILE A 307 22.71 -3.58 0.67
CA ILE A 307 22.03 -2.37 1.15
C ILE A 307 23.00 -1.29 1.64
N ALA A 308 24.11 -1.67 2.28
CA ALA A 308 25.08 -0.70 2.78
C ALA A 308 25.82 0.01 1.62
N GLN A 309 26.22 -0.74 0.60
CA GLN A 309 26.85 -0.16 -0.60
C GLN A 309 25.85 0.69 -1.38
N PHE A 310 24.61 0.22 -1.50
CA PHE A 310 23.56 0.97 -2.17
C PHE A 310 23.32 2.30 -1.47
N ARG A 311 23.06 2.30 -0.15
CA ARG A 311 22.84 3.51 0.65
C ARG A 311 23.97 4.52 0.52
N LYS A 312 25.21 4.05 0.57
CA LYS A 312 26.41 4.90 0.41
C LYS A 312 26.46 5.62 -0.93
N ASN A 313 26.01 4.97 -2.00
CA ASN A 313 26.13 5.46 -3.37
C ASN A 313 24.81 6.02 -3.93
N ARG A 314 23.69 5.89 -3.18
CA ARG A 314 22.38 6.31 -3.65
C ARG A 314 22.28 7.80 -3.75
N THR A 315 21.74 8.26 -4.85
CA THR A 315 21.29 9.63 -5.05
C THR A 315 19.77 9.61 -5.29
N ILE A 316 19.05 10.56 -4.69
CA ILE A 316 17.65 10.80 -5.04
C ILE A 316 17.63 11.33 -6.47
N PRO A 317 16.79 10.79 -7.38
CA PRO A 317 16.68 11.30 -8.73
C PRO A 317 16.32 12.78 -8.77
N ASN A 318 16.91 13.51 -9.71
CA ASN A 318 16.57 14.91 -9.95
C ASN A 318 15.36 14.96 -10.90
N TYR A 319 14.19 15.16 -10.32
CA TYR A 319 12.94 15.28 -11.09
C TYR A 319 12.74 16.72 -11.55
N ALA A 320 12.30 16.87 -12.80
CA ALA A 320 12.08 18.20 -13.42
C ALA A 320 10.72 18.82 -13.02
N PHE A 321 10.40 18.85 -11.70
CA PHE A 321 9.10 19.35 -11.22
C PHE A 321 8.83 20.78 -11.63
N GLU A 322 9.81 21.68 -11.51
CA GLU A 322 9.68 23.09 -11.88
C GLU A 322 9.29 23.28 -13.34
N MET A 323 9.76 22.40 -14.24
CA MET A 323 9.43 22.47 -15.67
C MET A 323 7.99 22.09 -16.00
N VAL A 324 7.38 21.27 -15.18
CA VAL A 324 6.04 20.69 -15.44
C VAL A 324 4.96 21.20 -14.49
N GLN A 325 5.34 21.94 -13.46
CA GLN A 325 4.46 22.41 -12.41
C GLN A 325 3.26 23.20 -12.94
N GLU A 326 3.51 24.16 -13.85
CA GLU A 326 2.45 25.00 -14.43
C GLU A 326 1.44 24.15 -15.23
N ILE A 327 1.89 23.07 -15.86
CA ILE A 327 1.00 22.14 -16.58
C ILE A 327 0.18 21.34 -15.59
N PHE A 328 0.79 20.86 -14.50
CA PHE A 328 0.07 20.12 -13.46
C PHE A 328 -0.95 20.98 -12.74
N ASP A 329 -0.63 22.25 -12.47
CA ASP A 329 -1.54 23.20 -11.82
C ASP A 329 -2.77 23.50 -12.69
N GLN A 330 -2.64 23.38 -14.02
CA GLN A 330 -3.74 23.54 -14.97
C GLN A 330 -4.52 22.25 -15.22
N TYR A 331 -3.95 21.08 -14.84
CA TYR A 331 -4.62 19.81 -15.03
C TYR A 331 -5.74 19.65 -14.01
N GLN A 332 -6.97 19.64 -14.49
CA GLN A 332 -8.15 19.37 -13.68
C GLN A 332 -8.65 17.97 -13.97
N GLN A 333 -8.73 17.18 -12.92
CA GLN A 333 -9.32 15.86 -13.00
C GLN A 333 -10.82 15.99 -12.71
N GLU A 334 -11.64 15.93 -13.77
CA GLU A 334 -13.09 16.09 -13.66
C GLU A 334 -13.81 14.83 -13.18
N ILE A 335 -13.10 13.67 -13.16
CA ILE A 335 -13.73 12.39 -12.87
C ILE A 335 -13.33 11.95 -11.46
N PRO A 336 -14.31 11.76 -10.56
CA PRO A 336 -14.03 11.19 -9.26
C PRO A 336 -13.44 9.79 -9.42
N ILE A 337 -12.28 9.57 -8.81
CA ILE A 337 -11.67 8.27 -8.70
C ILE A 337 -12.08 7.70 -7.35
N ASN A 338 -12.49 6.45 -7.30
CA ASN A 338 -12.81 5.76 -6.07
C ASN A 338 -13.85 6.42 -5.18
N HIS A 339 -14.96 6.85 -5.74
CA HIS A 339 -16.01 7.49 -4.96
C HIS A 339 -15.55 8.77 -4.23
N LEU A 340 -14.58 9.49 -4.78
CA LEU A 340 -14.28 10.83 -4.30
C LEU A 340 -15.57 11.63 -4.21
N ASP A 341 -15.79 12.26 -3.06
CA ASP A 341 -16.96 13.07 -2.76
C ASP A 341 -18.32 12.35 -2.68
N ILE A 342 -18.34 11.01 -2.79
CA ILE A 342 -19.58 10.26 -2.51
C ILE A 342 -19.66 9.99 -1.00
N PRO A 343 -20.70 10.47 -0.31
CA PRO A 343 -20.94 10.14 1.09
C PRO A 343 -21.02 8.63 1.30
N THR A 344 -20.62 8.15 2.48
CA THR A 344 -20.60 6.72 2.78
C THR A 344 -21.98 6.07 2.60
N ASP A 345 -23.04 6.78 2.98
CA ASP A 345 -24.43 6.30 2.86
C ASP A 345 -24.88 6.17 1.40
N ASP A 346 -24.25 6.91 0.48
CA ASP A 346 -24.57 6.93 -0.95
C ASP A 346 -23.68 5.97 -1.76
N LEU A 347 -22.74 5.27 -1.11
CA LEU A 347 -21.89 4.28 -1.78
C LEU A 347 -22.74 3.09 -2.26
N PRO A 348 -22.46 2.55 -3.46
CA PRO A 348 -23.17 1.39 -3.98
C PRO A 348 -23.12 0.20 -3.00
N GLN A 349 -24.29 -0.34 -2.66
CA GLN A 349 -24.42 -1.45 -1.73
C GLN A 349 -24.64 -2.78 -2.44
N THR A 350 -25.15 -2.73 -3.68
CA THR A 350 -25.45 -3.93 -4.49
C THR A 350 -24.62 -3.96 -5.76
N GLY A 351 -24.51 -5.15 -6.36
CA GLY A 351 -23.83 -5.32 -7.64
C GLY A 351 -24.52 -4.56 -8.78
N GLU A 352 -25.85 -4.34 -8.71
CA GLU A 352 -26.61 -3.59 -9.69
C GLU A 352 -26.30 -2.09 -9.59
N GLU A 353 -26.34 -1.52 -8.39
CA GLU A 353 -25.97 -0.12 -8.14
C GLU A 353 -24.52 0.16 -8.56
N MET A 354 -23.61 -0.78 -8.28
CA MET A 354 -22.23 -0.69 -8.70
C MET A 354 -22.10 -0.65 -10.22
N LYS A 355 -22.83 -1.51 -10.91
CA LYS A 355 -22.86 -1.53 -12.37
C LYS A 355 -23.39 -0.21 -12.95
N ASP A 356 -24.46 0.31 -12.37
CA ASP A 356 -25.06 1.58 -12.80
C ASP A 356 -24.07 2.74 -12.62
N LEU A 357 -23.36 2.78 -11.51
CA LEU A 357 -22.30 3.76 -11.29
C LEU A 357 -21.19 3.65 -12.35
N PHE A 358 -20.71 2.44 -12.64
CA PHE A 358 -19.73 2.20 -13.70
C PHE A 358 -20.21 2.65 -15.08
N ASP A 359 -21.46 2.35 -15.40
CA ASP A 359 -22.04 2.74 -16.69
C ASP A 359 -22.21 4.27 -16.80
N GLN A 360 -22.46 4.97 -15.68
CA GLN A 360 -22.47 6.43 -15.64
C GLN A 360 -21.08 7.01 -15.86
N ILE A 361 -20.09 6.52 -15.11
CA ILE A 361 -18.69 6.94 -15.24
C ILE A 361 -18.17 6.66 -16.66
N SER A 362 -18.45 5.48 -17.21
CA SER A 362 -18.03 5.11 -18.56
C SER A 362 -18.65 6.00 -19.63
N ARG A 363 -19.91 6.39 -19.47
CA ARG A 363 -20.57 7.34 -20.40
C ARG A 363 -19.91 8.70 -20.34
N TYR A 364 -19.59 9.18 -19.14
CA TYR A 364 -18.89 10.45 -18.96
C TYR A 364 -17.50 10.42 -19.61
N LEU A 365 -16.71 9.38 -19.36
CA LEU A 365 -15.39 9.18 -19.95
C LEU A 365 -15.43 9.15 -21.48
N ASN A 366 -16.44 8.49 -22.07
CA ASN A 366 -16.58 8.40 -23.51
C ASN A 366 -17.02 9.71 -24.16
N GLN A 367 -17.71 10.59 -23.45
CA GLN A 367 -18.07 11.91 -23.92
C GLN A 367 -16.85 12.86 -23.98
N GLY A 368 -15.91 12.73 -23.04
CA GLY A 368 -14.65 13.51 -23.06
C GLY A 368 -13.60 12.99 -24.03
N SER A 369 -13.74 11.78 -24.57
CA SER A 369 -12.76 11.18 -25.50
C SER A 369 -13.01 11.51 -26.98
N MET A 370 -14.10 12.19 -27.30
CA MET A 370 -14.33 12.70 -28.66
C MET A 370 -13.57 14.02 -28.83
N SER A 371 -12.27 13.91 -29.15
CA SER A 371 -11.56 15.05 -29.73
C SER A 371 -12.34 15.48 -30.97
N GLU A 372 -12.75 16.74 -31.03
CA GLU A 372 -13.31 17.30 -32.24
C GLU A 372 -12.32 17.03 -33.40
N PRO A 373 -12.79 16.53 -34.55
CA PRO A 373 -11.91 16.31 -35.66
C PRO A 373 -11.29 17.67 -36.02
N VAL A 374 -9.96 17.74 -36.08
CA VAL A 374 -9.25 18.93 -36.58
C VAL A 374 -9.76 19.16 -37.97
N THR A 375 -10.64 20.15 -38.16
CA THR A 375 -11.04 20.62 -39.47
C THR A 375 -9.78 21.18 -40.11
N LYS A 376 -9.29 20.52 -41.16
CA LYS A 376 -8.25 21.08 -42.01
C LYS A 376 -8.93 22.21 -42.79
N ASP A 377 -8.65 23.46 -42.41
CA ASP A 377 -8.82 24.61 -43.28
C ASP A 377 -7.79 24.61 -44.41
#